data_5129af43ebd2057bf5622854a05ef964
#
_entry.id   5129af43ebd2057bf5622854a05ef964
#
_cell.length_a   1.000
_cell.length_b   1.000
_cell.length_c   1.000
_cell.angle_alpha   90.00
_cell.angle_beta   90.00
_cell.angle_gamma   90.00
#
_symmetry.space_group_name_H-M   'P 1'
#
loop_
_entity.id
_entity.type
_entity.pdbx_description
1 polymer ?
#
loop_
_entity_poly.entity_id
_entity_poly.type
_entity_poly.pdbx_seq_one_letter_code
_entity_poly.pdbx_strand_id
1 'polypeptide(L)'
;MAVFGLALLFLAIMALKDSPTSQFYLGADKLYHWIGFSVLTYAAHLAFPRIRLGSLFIWILIGAASIELLQALTPSRTPSLADMTINIIGIMTGLGATQVMQRTHPEPSKRRRKSSGKRRRRRIESERPQEDVS
;
A
#
# COMPACT_ATOMS: atom_id res chain seq x y z
N MET A 1 0.02 -8.88 6.21
CA MET A 1 -0.86 -8.24 7.21
C MET A 1 -0.08 -7.65 8.38
N ALA A 2 0.88 -8.38 9.00
CA ALA A 2 1.63 -7.87 10.16
C ALA A 2 2.37 -6.55 9.88
N VAL A 3 3.10 -6.43 8.77
CA VAL A 3 3.85 -5.21 8.41
C VAL A 3 2.93 -4.00 8.26
N PHE A 4 1.76 -4.17 7.65
CA PHE A 4 0.76 -3.11 7.54
C PHE A 4 0.24 -2.67 8.92
N GLY A 5 -0.10 -3.63 9.79
CA GLY A 5 -0.55 -3.34 11.15
C GLY A 5 0.51 -2.61 11.97
N LEU A 6 1.78 -3.02 11.87
CA LEU A 6 2.90 -2.36 12.54
C LEU A 6 3.14 -0.94 12.00
N ALA A 7 3.06 -0.74 10.68
CA ALA A 7 3.21 0.58 10.08
C ALA A 7 2.08 1.53 10.51
N LEU A 8 0.85 1.04 10.55
CA LEU A 8 -0.31 1.80 11.01
C LEU A 8 -0.18 2.18 12.50
N LEU A 9 0.20 1.22 13.34
CA LEU A 9 0.41 1.43 14.77
C LEU A 9 1.53 2.44 15.02
N PHE A 10 2.64 2.30 14.31
CA PHE A 10 3.77 3.23 14.41
C PHE A 10 3.35 4.65 14.01
N LEU A 11 2.62 4.80 12.91
CA LEU A 11 2.13 6.09 12.46
C LEU A 11 1.16 6.70 13.48
N ALA A 12 0.23 5.91 14.03
CA ALA A 12 -0.72 6.36 15.04
C ALA A 12 0.00 6.82 16.32
N ILE A 13 1.00 6.06 16.79
CA ILE A 13 1.79 6.44 17.97
C ILE A 13 2.55 7.75 17.71
N MET A 14 3.18 7.89 16.54
CA MET A 14 3.91 9.10 16.17
C MET A 14 2.98 10.31 15.98
N ALA A 15 1.78 10.08 15.45
CA ALA A 15 0.78 11.12 15.26
C ALA A 15 0.19 11.63 16.59
N LEU A 16 0.02 10.75 17.58
CA LEU A 16 -0.55 11.07 18.88
C LEU A 16 0.49 11.49 19.92
N LYS A 17 1.77 11.29 19.63
CA LYS A 17 2.84 11.70 20.54
C LYS A 17 2.91 13.22 20.58
N ASP A 18 2.72 13.80 21.75
CA ASP A 18 3.02 15.20 21.97
C ASP A 18 4.48 15.47 21.59
N SER A 19 4.67 16.33 20.60
CA SER A 19 6.03 16.73 20.24
C SER A 19 6.59 17.55 21.39
N PRO A 20 7.53 17.03 22.18
CA PRO A 20 8.27 17.91 23.05
C PRO A 20 9.03 18.86 22.13
N THR A 21 8.85 20.11 22.38
CA THR A 21 9.46 21.26 21.75
C THR A 21 10.99 21.15 21.80
N SER A 22 11.59 20.25 21.11
CA SER A 22 13.00 20.30 20.84
C SER A 22 13.18 21.02 19.51
N GLN A 23 13.43 22.32 19.63
CA GLN A 23 13.75 23.25 18.54
C GLN A 23 14.99 22.85 17.71
N PHE A 24 15.49 21.64 17.88
CA PHE A 24 16.71 21.18 17.23
C PHE A 24 16.56 20.73 15.77
N TYR A 25 15.34 20.43 15.30
CA TYR A 25 15.11 20.06 13.90
C TYR A 25 13.76 20.59 13.41
N LEU A 26 13.77 21.83 12.92
CA LEU A 26 12.67 22.36 12.09
C LEU A 26 12.44 21.42 10.89
N GLY A 27 11.40 20.58 10.94
CA GLY A 27 11.01 19.68 9.86
C GLY A 27 11.16 18.17 10.14
N ALA A 28 11.62 17.77 11.33
CA ALA A 28 11.70 16.35 11.66
C ALA A 28 10.31 15.68 11.71
N ASP A 29 9.29 16.40 12.17
CA ASP A 29 7.88 16.01 12.13
C ASP A 29 7.42 15.70 10.70
N LYS A 30 7.73 16.58 9.76
CA LYS A 30 7.39 16.41 8.34
C LYS A 30 8.11 15.21 7.72
N LEU A 31 9.35 14.96 8.09
CA LEU A 31 10.10 13.80 7.63
C LEU A 31 9.45 12.49 8.13
N TYR A 32 9.01 12.46 9.39
CA TYR A 32 8.30 11.30 9.95
C TYR A 32 6.96 11.07 9.24
N HIS A 33 6.19 12.09 8.92
CA HIS A 33 4.97 12.00 8.14
C HIS A 33 5.25 11.46 6.74
N TRP A 34 6.23 12.02 6.03
CA TRP A 34 6.62 11.56 4.71
C TRP A 34 7.03 10.09 4.68
N ILE A 35 7.97 9.69 5.54
CA ILE A 35 8.43 8.30 5.62
C ILE A 35 7.28 7.39 6.07
N GLY A 36 6.54 7.77 7.09
CA GLY A 36 5.44 6.98 7.66
C GLY A 36 4.37 6.68 6.61
N PHE A 37 3.91 7.69 5.87
CA PHE A 37 2.91 7.49 4.81
C PHE A 37 3.47 6.76 3.59
N SER A 38 4.75 6.91 3.26
CA SER A 38 5.40 6.14 2.20
C SER A 38 5.43 4.65 2.54
N VAL A 39 5.88 4.31 3.74
CA VAL A 39 5.95 2.92 4.23
C VAL A 39 4.55 2.32 4.39
N LEU A 40 3.60 3.08 4.97
CA LEU A 40 2.22 2.63 5.14
C LEU A 40 1.58 2.30 3.80
N THR A 41 1.74 3.18 2.80
CA THR A 41 1.17 2.98 1.46
C THR A 41 1.75 1.74 0.79
N TYR A 42 3.06 1.56 0.86
CA TYR A 42 3.73 0.38 0.32
C TYR A 42 3.29 -0.90 1.04
N ALA A 43 3.25 -0.90 2.38
CA ALA A 43 2.81 -2.03 3.19
C ALA A 43 1.33 -2.37 2.96
N ALA A 44 0.47 -1.36 2.79
CA ALA A 44 -0.94 -1.54 2.46
C ALA A 44 -1.12 -2.21 1.09
N HIS A 45 -0.32 -1.82 0.09
CA HIS A 45 -0.35 -2.50 -1.21
C HIS A 45 0.06 -3.98 -1.10
N LEU A 46 1.10 -4.28 -0.33
CA LEU A 46 1.51 -5.67 -0.07
C LEU A 46 0.44 -6.48 0.68
N ALA A 47 -0.27 -5.84 1.60
CA ALA A 47 -1.35 -6.47 2.37
C ALA A 47 -2.60 -6.71 1.52
N PHE A 48 -2.89 -5.80 0.59
CA PHE A 48 -4.10 -5.79 -0.23
C PHE A 48 -3.78 -5.72 -1.74
N PRO A 49 -3.14 -6.74 -2.32
CA PRO A 49 -2.62 -6.69 -3.69
C PRO A 49 -3.72 -6.62 -4.77
N ARG A 50 -4.98 -6.83 -4.40
CA ARG A 50 -6.13 -6.77 -5.32
C ARG A 50 -6.78 -5.40 -5.38
N ILE A 51 -6.44 -4.49 -4.47
CA ILE A 51 -7.00 -3.13 -4.48
C ILE A 51 -6.35 -2.33 -5.61
N ARG A 52 -7.16 -1.53 -6.29
CA ARG A 52 -6.67 -0.58 -7.30
C ARG A 52 -5.85 0.52 -6.61
N LEU A 53 -4.74 0.92 -7.20
CA LEU A 53 -3.87 1.95 -6.63
C LEU A 53 -4.60 3.27 -6.35
N GLY A 54 -5.55 3.66 -7.21
CA GLY A 54 -6.39 4.84 -6.98
C GLY A 54 -7.29 4.71 -5.73
N SER A 55 -7.89 3.53 -5.51
CA SER A 55 -8.67 3.29 -4.30
C SER A 55 -7.78 3.27 -3.05
N LEU A 56 -6.58 2.69 -3.15
CA LEU A 56 -5.60 2.67 -2.09
C LEU A 56 -5.19 4.10 -1.69
N PHE A 57 -4.91 4.95 -2.69
CA PHE A 57 -4.63 6.38 -2.49
C PHE A 57 -5.74 7.06 -1.70
N ILE A 58 -7.01 6.89 -2.12
CA ILE A 58 -8.16 7.52 -1.47
C ILE A 58 -8.29 7.05 -0.02
N TRP A 59 -8.19 5.75 0.26
CA TRP A 59 -8.33 5.23 1.61
C TRP A 59 -7.23 5.72 2.55
N ILE A 60 -5.99 5.77 2.09
CA ILE A 60 -4.88 6.28 2.90
C ILE A 60 -4.99 7.79 3.09
N LEU A 61 -5.45 8.52 2.08
CA LEU A 61 -5.70 9.96 2.18
C LEU A 61 -6.80 10.28 3.22
N ILE A 62 -7.89 9.49 3.24
CA ILE A 62 -8.93 9.60 4.27
C ILE A 62 -8.33 9.34 5.66
N GLY A 63 -7.48 8.33 5.81
CA GLY A 63 -6.75 8.06 7.05
C GLY A 63 -5.86 9.23 7.48
N ALA A 64 -5.11 9.82 6.54
CA ALA A 64 -4.28 10.98 6.79
C ALA A 64 -5.10 12.19 7.27
N ALA A 65 -6.20 12.48 6.58
CA ALA A 65 -7.11 13.56 6.97
C ALA A 65 -7.74 13.32 8.36
N SER A 66 -8.06 12.07 8.68
CA SER A 66 -8.58 11.71 10.01
C SER A 66 -7.54 11.94 11.12
N ILE A 67 -6.27 11.63 10.85
CA ILE A 67 -5.17 11.90 11.79
C ILE A 67 -5.02 13.41 12.02
N GLU A 68 -5.02 14.21 10.96
CA GLU A 68 -4.95 15.67 11.05
C GLU A 68 -6.13 16.25 11.86
N LEU A 69 -7.33 15.71 11.63
CA LEU A 69 -8.52 16.14 12.38
C LEU A 69 -8.41 15.77 13.87
N LEU A 70 -7.91 14.59 14.21
CA LEU A 70 -7.67 14.19 15.59
C LEU A 70 -6.60 15.06 16.26
N GLN A 71 -5.55 15.41 15.52
CA GLN A 71 -4.50 16.32 16.00
C GLN A 71 -5.03 17.73 16.24
N ALA A 72 -5.99 18.19 15.43
CA ALA A 72 -6.67 19.47 15.61
C ALA A 72 -7.44 19.57 16.94
N LEU A 73 -7.86 18.42 17.49
CA LEU A 73 -8.54 18.36 18.80
C LEU A 73 -7.55 18.39 19.98
N THR A 74 -6.25 18.32 19.71
CA THR A 74 -5.20 18.34 20.73
C THR A 74 -4.75 19.80 20.97
N PRO A 75 -4.81 20.33 22.20
CA PRO A 75 -4.51 21.74 22.47
C PRO A 75 -3.10 22.20 22.07
N SER A 76 -2.17 21.26 21.96
CA SER A 76 -0.76 21.52 21.63
C SER A 76 -0.46 21.52 20.12
N ARG A 77 -1.45 21.23 19.25
CA ARG A 77 -1.24 21.13 17.80
C ARG A 77 -2.23 21.97 17.02
N THR A 78 -1.72 22.68 16.03
CA THR A 78 -2.53 23.38 15.01
C THR A 78 -2.50 22.56 13.71
N PRO A 79 -3.65 22.25 13.11
CA PRO A 79 -3.68 21.57 11.81
C PRO A 79 -2.90 22.40 10.79
N SER A 80 -2.06 21.75 10.03
CA SER A 80 -1.19 22.40 9.06
C SER A 80 -1.46 21.87 7.64
N LEU A 81 -1.76 22.79 6.73
CA LEU A 81 -1.83 22.44 5.29
C LEU A 81 -0.49 21.89 4.79
N ALA A 82 0.62 22.29 5.41
CA ALA A 82 1.94 21.77 5.08
C ALA A 82 2.05 20.28 5.42
N ASP A 83 1.50 19.84 6.57
CA ASP A 83 1.54 18.44 6.97
C ASP A 83 0.67 17.58 6.06
N MET A 84 -0.52 18.06 5.67
CA MET A 84 -1.34 17.39 4.68
C MET A 84 -0.62 17.25 3.32
N THR A 85 0.11 18.30 2.89
CA THR A 85 0.90 18.24 1.66
C THR A 85 1.99 17.18 1.75
N ILE A 86 2.70 17.10 2.87
CA ILE A 86 3.73 16.08 3.10
C ILE A 86 3.14 14.68 3.17
N ASN A 87 1.96 14.51 3.76
CA ASN A 87 1.24 13.23 3.76
C ASN A 87 0.93 12.76 2.33
N ILE A 88 0.44 13.67 1.48
CA ILE A 88 0.17 13.36 0.06
C ILE A 88 1.46 12.98 -0.68
N ILE A 89 2.56 13.71 -0.47
CA ILE A 89 3.85 13.38 -1.07
C ILE A 89 4.32 12.01 -0.61
N GLY A 90 4.16 11.67 0.68
CA GLY A 90 4.47 10.35 1.22
C GLY A 90 3.65 9.25 0.55
N ILE A 91 2.34 9.43 0.42
CA ILE A 91 1.46 8.48 -0.27
C ILE A 91 1.91 8.28 -1.73
N MET A 92 2.18 9.35 -2.45
CA MET A 92 2.64 9.29 -3.84
C MET A 92 3.99 8.57 -3.98
N THR A 93 4.91 8.79 -3.04
CA THR A 93 6.20 8.09 -2.98
C THR A 93 6.00 6.59 -2.78
N GLY A 94 5.13 6.20 -1.84
CA GLY A 94 4.79 4.80 -1.60
C GLY A 94 4.13 4.12 -2.81
N LEU A 95 3.22 4.80 -3.51
CA LEU A 95 2.61 4.31 -4.75
C LEU A 95 3.65 4.18 -5.88
N GLY A 96 4.57 5.13 -5.99
CA GLY A 96 5.68 5.06 -6.96
C GLY A 96 6.56 3.85 -6.70
N ALA A 97 6.93 3.59 -5.45
CA ALA A 97 7.69 2.41 -5.06
C ALA A 97 6.98 1.10 -5.44
N THR A 98 5.65 1.02 -5.23
CA THR A 98 4.86 -0.16 -5.65
C THR A 98 4.88 -0.37 -7.15
N GLN A 99 4.75 0.70 -7.94
CA GLN A 99 4.79 0.60 -9.41
C GLN A 99 6.16 0.15 -9.92
N VAL A 100 7.24 0.66 -9.35
CA VAL A 100 8.61 0.24 -9.70
C VAL A 100 8.79 -1.24 -9.38
N MET A 101 8.37 -1.68 -8.18
CA MET A 101 8.50 -3.08 -7.78
C MET A 101 7.69 -4.03 -8.66
N GLN A 102 6.49 -3.65 -9.08
CA GLN A 102 5.67 -4.44 -10.01
C GLN A 102 6.31 -4.57 -11.41
N ARG A 103 7.06 -3.55 -11.85
CA ARG A 103 7.77 -3.59 -13.13
C ARG A 103 9.01 -4.48 -13.07
N THR A 104 9.72 -4.46 -11.95
CA THR A 104 10.95 -5.26 -11.76
C THR A 104 10.65 -6.74 -11.45
N HIS A 105 9.52 -7.01 -10.80
CA HIS A 105 9.06 -8.35 -10.47
C HIS A 105 7.63 -8.59 -10.99
N PRO A 106 7.46 -8.71 -12.33
CA PRO A 106 6.14 -8.96 -12.88
C PRO A 106 5.63 -10.33 -12.39
N GLU A 107 4.50 -10.34 -11.69
CA GLU A 107 3.79 -11.56 -11.32
C GLU A 107 3.56 -12.42 -12.58
N PRO A 108 3.85 -13.73 -12.54
CA PRO A 108 3.62 -14.61 -13.69
C PRO A 108 2.15 -14.57 -14.09
N SER A 109 1.89 -14.01 -15.26
CA SER A 109 0.54 -13.70 -15.71
C SER A 109 -0.33 -14.96 -15.68
N LYS A 110 -1.52 -14.86 -15.08
CA LYS A 110 -2.53 -15.95 -15.04
C LYS A 110 -2.90 -16.50 -16.42
N ARG A 111 -2.58 -15.78 -17.51
CA ARG A 111 -2.73 -16.23 -18.90
C ARG A 111 -1.89 -17.47 -19.21
N ARG A 112 -0.65 -17.57 -18.70
CA ARG A 112 0.21 -18.74 -18.94
C ARG A 112 -0.34 -20.02 -18.30
N ARG A 113 -0.97 -19.92 -17.13
CA ARG A 113 -1.61 -21.07 -16.46
C ARG A 113 -2.82 -21.61 -17.24
N LYS A 114 -3.65 -20.71 -17.85
CA LYS A 114 -4.80 -21.13 -18.64
C LYS A 114 -4.38 -21.80 -19.95
N SER A 115 -3.31 -21.36 -20.61
CA SER A 115 -2.83 -21.97 -21.87
C SER A 115 -2.19 -23.34 -21.61
N SER A 116 -1.45 -23.52 -20.51
CA SER A 116 -0.88 -24.82 -20.12
C SER A 116 -1.97 -25.85 -19.78
N GLY A 117 -3.00 -25.45 -19.03
CA GLY A 117 -4.14 -26.31 -18.71
C GLY A 117 -4.93 -26.75 -19.96
N LYS A 118 -5.11 -25.83 -20.94
CA LYS A 118 -5.80 -26.12 -22.19
C LYS A 118 -4.99 -27.07 -23.10
N ARG A 119 -3.66 -26.93 -23.14
CA ARG A 119 -2.76 -27.83 -23.86
C ARG A 119 -2.75 -29.24 -23.25
N ARG A 120 -2.72 -29.35 -21.92
CA ARG A 120 -2.74 -30.61 -21.20
C ARG A 120 -4.08 -31.34 -21.40
N ARG A 121 -5.22 -30.64 -21.39
CA ARG A 121 -6.53 -31.23 -21.68
C ARG A 121 -6.61 -31.78 -23.10
N ARG A 122 -6.14 -31.02 -24.10
CA ARG A 122 -6.13 -31.49 -25.50
C ARG A 122 -5.26 -32.73 -25.70
N ARG A 123 -4.13 -32.83 -25.00
CA ARG A 123 -3.26 -34.01 -25.07
C ARG A 123 -3.93 -35.24 -24.48
N ILE A 124 -4.59 -35.13 -23.35
CA ILE A 124 -5.31 -36.23 -22.70
C ILE A 124 -6.49 -36.69 -23.58
N GLU A 125 -7.14 -35.77 -24.26
CA GLU A 125 -8.28 -36.05 -25.14
C GLU A 125 -7.86 -36.75 -26.45
N SER A 126 -6.67 -36.45 -26.97
CA SER A 126 -6.09 -37.12 -28.16
C SER A 126 -5.49 -38.49 -27.84
N GLU A 127 -5.16 -38.77 -26.60
CA GLU A 127 -4.61 -40.06 -26.12
C GLU A 127 -5.70 -41.01 -25.62
N ARG A 128 -6.99 -40.63 -25.69
CA ARG A 128 -8.09 -41.50 -25.31
C ARG A 128 -8.30 -42.59 -26.39
N PRO A 129 -8.22 -43.90 -26.05
CA PRO A 129 -8.51 -44.94 -27.02
C PRO A 129 -9.93 -44.79 -27.56
N GLN A 130 -10.08 -44.94 -28.89
CA GLN A 130 -11.41 -45.09 -29.46
C GLN A 130 -11.92 -46.47 -28.99
N GLU A 131 -12.91 -46.48 -28.11
CA GLU A 131 -13.65 -47.71 -27.83
C GLU A 131 -14.40 -48.06 -29.10
N ASP A 132 -13.95 -49.11 -29.77
CA ASP A 132 -14.62 -49.71 -30.94
C ASP A 132 -16.01 -50.18 -30.49
N VAL A 133 -17.02 -49.47 -30.95
CA VAL A 133 -18.42 -49.91 -30.86
C VAL A 133 -18.65 -50.93 -31.95
N SER A 134 -18.50 -52.22 -31.62
CA SER A 134 -18.94 -53.33 -32.43
C SER A 134 -20.33 -53.72 -32.01
#